data_adf762243791b467ecaf968bc3613e59
#
_entry.id   adf762243791b467ecaf968bc3613e59
#
_cell.length_a   1.000
_cell.length_b   1.000
_cell.length_c   1.000
_cell.angle_alpha   90.00
_cell.angle_beta   90.00
_cell.angle_gamma   90.00
#
_symmetry.space_group_name_H-M   'P 1'
#
loop_
_entity.id
_entity.type
_entity.pdbx_description
1 polymer ?
#
loop_
_entity_poly.entity_id
_entity_poly.type
_entity_poly.pdbx_seq_one_letter_code
_entity_poly.pdbx_strand_id
1 'polypeptide(L)'
;WKEKLPRPWTLLFATLSDKDWKICLERLHPNFDEIHLTQTRSPRAVHPSDLLHYTLGLKPSKRILSKESSLEAIDCALSRVKETRGSLFVLGSLTLLGEAMEHLSIPVFPTLDSPAP
;
A
#
# COMPACT_ATOMS: atom_id res chain seq x y z
N TRP A 1 9.11 -9.89 -14.44
CA TRP A 1 8.18 -10.56 -13.50
C TRP A 1 6.83 -9.87 -13.44
N LYS A 2 6.80 -8.63 -13.81
CA LYS A 2 5.55 -7.90 -13.82
C LYS A 2 4.48 -8.56 -14.66
N GLU A 3 4.86 -9.14 -15.76
CA GLU A 3 3.88 -9.75 -16.64
C GLU A 3 3.27 -11.02 -16.09
N LYS A 4 3.86 -11.55 -15.02
CA LYS A 4 3.36 -12.79 -14.45
C LYS A 4 2.34 -12.56 -13.34
N LEU A 5 2.15 -11.31 -12.93
CA LEU A 5 1.19 -11.00 -11.87
C LEU A 5 -0.13 -10.58 -12.49
N PRO A 6 -1.23 -11.20 -12.07
CA PRO A 6 -2.52 -10.87 -12.67
C PRO A 6 -2.96 -9.45 -12.35
N ARG A 7 -3.58 -8.82 -13.32
CA ARG A 7 -4.21 -7.53 -13.17
C ARG A 7 -5.66 -7.73 -12.76
N PRO A 8 -6.31 -6.77 -12.12
CA PRO A 8 -5.79 -5.43 -11.83
C PRO A 8 -4.81 -5.42 -10.66
N TRP A 9 -3.96 -4.40 -10.63
CA TRP A 9 -2.98 -4.23 -9.55
C TRP A 9 -3.49 -3.20 -8.57
N THR A 10 -3.54 -3.58 -7.30
CA THR A 10 -3.98 -2.70 -6.21
C THR A 10 -2.78 -2.35 -5.35
N LEU A 11 -2.59 -1.06 -5.09
CA LEU A 11 -1.53 -0.59 -4.22
C LEU A 11 -2.11 -0.28 -2.84
N LEU A 12 -1.46 -0.76 -1.80
CA LEU A 12 -1.75 -0.35 -0.43
C LEU A 12 -0.52 0.42 0.04
N PHE A 13 -0.69 1.69 0.34
CA PHE A 13 0.45 2.58 0.61
C PHE A 13 0.28 3.36 1.90
N ALA A 14 1.36 3.41 2.70
CA ALA A 14 1.47 4.26 3.87
C ALA A 14 2.93 4.63 4.01
N THR A 15 3.22 5.78 4.59
CA THR A 15 4.59 6.25 4.67
C THR A 15 4.80 7.12 5.91
N LEU A 16 6.06 7.32 6.25
CA LEU A 16 6.44 8.23 7.33
C LEU A 16 6.75 9.59 6.73
N SER A 17 6.56 10.63 7.53
CA SER A 17 6.71 12.01 7.06
C SER A 17 8.12 12.39 6.67
N ASP A 18 9.12 11.65 7.15
CA ASP A 18 10.52 11.94 6.82
C ASP A 18 11.00 11.27 5.53
N LYS A 19 10.10 10.67 4.77
CA LYS A 19 10.44 10.06 3.49
C LYS A 19 9.99 10.95 2.34
N ASP A 20 10.56 10.73 1.17
CA ASP A 20 10.17 11.47 -0.04
C ASP A 20 8.93 10.83 -0.63
N TRP A 21 7.86 10.83 0.13
CA TRP A 21 6.65 10.08 -0.24
C TRP A 21 5.92 10.69 -1.44
N LYS A 22 6.07 11.99 -1.64
CA LYS A 22 5.41 12.63 -2.79
C LYS A 22 5.99 12.13 -4.09
N ILE A 23 7.33 12.04 -4.15
CA ILE A 23 8.00 11.52 -5.34
C ILE A 23 7.65 10.05 -5.53
N CYS A 24 7.57 9.29 -4.43
CA CYS A 24 7.19 7.89 -4.52
C CYS A 24 5.80 7.72 -5.13
N LEU A 25 4.81 8.47 -4.63
CA LEU A 25 3.47 8.37 -5.15
C LEU A 25 3.39 8.82 -6.60
N GLU A 26 4.13 9.89 -6.95
CA GLU A 26 4.16 10.36 -8.30
C GLU A 26 4.65 9.28 -9.27
N ARG A 27 5.63 8.51 -8.85
CA ARG A 27 6.19 7.45 -9.69
C ARG A 27 5.41 6.15 -9.64
N LEU A 28 4.80 5.85 -8.50
CA LEU A 28 4.08 4.59 -8.33
C LEU A 28 2.68 4.61 -8.93
N HIS A 29 1.96 5.73 -8.78
CA HIS A 29 0.55 5.73 -9.09
C HIS A 29 0.18 5.32 -10.52
N PRO A 30 0.99 5.63 -11.55
CA PRO A 30 0.60 5.23 -12.90
C PRO A 30 0.59 3.72 -13.13
N ASN A 31 1.27 2.97 -12.26
CA ASN A 31 1.41 1.53 -12.44
C ASN A 31 0.26 0.72 -11.85
N PHE A 32 -0.60 1.35 -11.08
CA PHE A 32 -1.64 0.63 -10.36
C PHE A 32 -3.03 0.99 -10.86
N ASP A 33 -3.93 0.03 -10.77
CA ASP A 33 -5.30 0.21 -11.23
C ASP A 33 -6.19 0.76 -10.13
N GLU A 34 -5.81 0.54 -8.87
CA GLU A 34 -6.53 1.06 -7.72
C GLU A 34 -5.53 1.35 -6.61
N ILE A 35 -5.76 2.40 -5.84
CA ILE A 35 -4.84 2.80 -4.78
C ILE A 35 -5.58 2.94 -3.46
N HIS A 36 -5.07 2.30 -2.42
CA HIS A 36 -5.59 2.41 -1.06
C HIS A 36 -4.53 3.07 -0.20
N LEU A 37 -4.88 4.18 0.43
CA LEU A 37 -3.96 4.96 1.24
C LEU A 37 -4.33 4.83 2.70
N THR A 38 -3.34 4.65 3.56
CA THR A 38 -3.59 4.52 4.98
C THR A 38 -2.39 5.04 5.78
N GLN A 39 -2.37 4.78 7.06
CA GLN A 39 -1.26 5.17 7.93
C GLN A 39 -0.89 3.99 8.81
N THR A 40 0.36 3.97 9.25
CA THR A 40 0.78 2.99 10.24
C THR A 40 0.51 3.57 11.62
N ARG A 41 0.82 2.82 12.65
CA ARG A 41 0.63 3.28 14.04
C ARG A 41 1.72 4.25 14.49
N SER A 42 2.70 4.51 13.65
CA SER A 42 3.78 5.41 14.03
C SER A 42 3.29 6.84 14.18
N PRO A 43 3.75 7.57 15.20
CA PRO A 43 3.38 8.99 15.33
C PRO A 43 3.95 9.84 14.21
N ARG A 44 4.91 9.31 13.44
CA ARG A 44 5.48 10.05 12.31
C ARG A 44 4.79 9.69 10.99
N ALA A 45 3.72 8.92 11.03
CA ALA A 45 3.03 8.55 9.81
C ALA A 45 2.36 9.76 9.19
N VAL A 46 2.37 9.82 7.86
CA VAL A 46 1.65 10.85 7.14
C VAL A 46 0.17 10.48 7.20
N HIS A 47 -0.67 11.44 7.53
CA HIS A 47 -2.11 11.16 7.64
C HIS A 47 -2.68 10.81 6.27
N PRO A 48 -3.58 9.82 6.21
CA PRO A 48 -4.15 9.40 4.92
C PRO A 48 -4.82 10.51 4.13
N SER A 49 -5.38 11.50 4.81
CA SER A 49 -6.01 12.62 4.12
C SER A 49 -4.99 13.45 3.34
N ASP A 50 -3.76 13.55 3.85
CA ASP A 50 -2.70 14.28 3.15
C ASP A 50 -2.23 13.49 1.95
N LEU A 51 -2.13 12.17 2.10
CA LEU A 51 -1.77 11.29 0.99
C LEU A 51 -2.84 11.37 -0.09
N LEU A 52 -4.10 11.35 0.30
CA LEU A 52 -5.20 11.41 -0.63
C LEU A 52 -5.23 12.73 -1.39
N HIS A 53 -5.06 13.83 -0.64
CA HIS A 53 -5.06 15.16 -1.24
C HIS A 53 -3.97 15.28 -2.30
N TYR A 54 -2.77 14.82 -1.97
CA TYR A 54 -1.65 14.89 -2.90
C TYR A 54 -1.91 14.01 -4.13
N THR A 55 -2.38 12.79 -3.90
CA THR A 55 -2.61 11.83 -4.98
C THR A 55 -3.71 12.32 -5.94
N LEU A 56 -4.77 12.90 -5.38
CA LEU A 56 -5.83 13.45 -6.23
C LEU A 56 -5.32 14.64 -7.06
N GLY A 57 -4.35 15.37 -6.54
CA GLY A 57 -3.73 16.45 -7.28
C GLY A 57 -2.96 16.00 -8.50
N LEU A 58 -2.59 14.71 -8.57
CA LEU A 58 -1.93 14.13 -9.74
C LEU A 58 -2.93 13.79 -10.83
N LYS A 59 -4.21 14.02 -10.57
CA LYS A 59 -5.31 13.79 -11.52
C LYS A 59 -5.36 12.36 -12.08
N PRO A 60 -5.37 11.36 -11.19
CA PRO A 60 -5.45 9.99 -11.65
C PRO A 60 -6.85 9.68 -12.17
N SER A 61 -6.95 8.75 -13.12
CA SER A 61 -8.23 8.32 -13.64
C SER A 61 -8.60 6.96 -13.07
N LYS A 62 -8.34 6.75 -11.79
CA LYS A 62 -8.56 5.46 -11.14
C LYS A 62 -9.17 5.66 -9.76
N ARG A 63 -9.61 4.58 -9.16
CA ARG A 63 -10.22 4.63 -7.85
C ARG A 63 -9.15 4.78 -6.77
N ILE A 64 -9.32 5.76 -5.91
CA ILE A 64 -8.41 6.00 -4.80
C ILE A 64 -9.23 6.11 -3.53
N LEU A 65 -8.85 5.31 -2.51
CA LEU A 65 -9.53 5.32 -1.24
C LEU A 65 -8.54 5.62 -0.12
N SER A 66 -9.02 6.17 0.96
CA SER A 66 -8.16 6.38 2.13
C SER A 66 -8.90 5.92 3.38
N LYS A 67 -8.18 5.33 4.33
CA LYS A 67 -8.72 4.90 5.61
C LYS A 67 -7.70 5.13 6.70
N GLU A 68 -8.16 5.61 7.83
CA GLU A 68 -7.25 5.89 8.93
C GLU A 68 -6.77 4.62 9.60
N SER A 69 -7.58 3.58 9.63
CA SER A 69 -7.17 2.32 10.22
C SER A 69 -6.46 1.47 9.18
N SER A 70 -5.22 1.08 9.49
CA SER A 70 -4.47 0.20 8.59
C SER A 70 -5.16 -1.15 8.44
N LEU A 71 -5.78 -1.65 9.50
CA LEU A 71 -6.48 -2.93 9.44
C LEU A 71 -7.67 -2.87 8.51
N GLU A 72 -8.43 -1.78 8.55
CA GLU A 72 -9.55 -1.61 7.65
C GLU A 72 -9.07 -1.45 6.21
N ALA A 73 -7.97 -0.75 6.02
CA ALA A 73 -7.41 -0.56 4.68
C ALA A 73 -6.92 -1.90 4.10
N ILE A 74 -6.27 -2.71 4.94
CA ILE A 74 -5.79 -4.02 4.53
C ILE A 74 -6.97 -4.89 4.11
N ASP A 75 -8.01 -4.95 4.94
CA ASP A 75 -9.19 -5.77 4.64
C ASP A 75 -9.88 -5.30 3.37
N CYS A 76 -10.00 -4.00 3.20
CA CYS A 76 -10.64 -3.44 2.01
C CYS A 76 -9.84 -3.76 0.74
N ALA A 77 -8.54 -3.59 0.79
CA ALA A 77 -7.68 -3.88 -0.36
C ALA A 77 -7.69 -5.37 -0.71
N LEU A 78 -7.68 -6.23 0.32
CA LEU A 78 -7.73 -7.66 0.09
C LEU A 78 -9.05 -8.10 -0.52
N SER A 79 -10.16 -7.52 -0.06
CA SER A 79 -11.46 -7.83 -0.63
C SER A 79 -11.50 -7.50 -2.11
N ARG A 80 -10.94 -6.34 -2.47
CA ARG A 80 -10.89 -5.95 -3.89
C ARG A 80 -10.05 -6.92 -4.70
N VAL A 81 -8.90 -7.31 -4.17
CA VAL A 81 -8.01 -8.23 -4.89
C VAL A 81 -8.71 -9.59 -5.08
N LYS A 82 -9.42 -10.06 -4.06
CA LYS A 82 -10.14 -11.33 -4.17
C LYS A 82 -11.28 -11.24 -5.18
N GLU A 83 -12.01 -10.12 -5.17
CA GLU A 83 -13.09 -9.93 -6.11
C GLU A 83 -12.60 -9.88 -7.55
N THR A 84 -11.50 -9.22 -7.77
CA THR A 84 -10.99 -8.98 -9.11
C THR A 84 -9.99 -10.03 -9.57
N ARG A 85 -9.57 -10.90 -8.66
CA ARG A 85 -8.52 -11.89 -8.92
C ARG A 85 -7.22 -11.23 -9.36
N GLY A 86 -6.97 -10.06 -8.83
CA GLY A 86 -5.78 -9.30 -9.15
C GLY A 86 -4.64 -9.53 -8.18
N SER A 87 -3.77 -8.54 -8.06
CA SER A 87 -2.60 -8.61 -7.19
C SER A 87 -2.55 -7.42 -6.26
N LEU A 88 -2.05 -7.64 -5.05
CA LEU A 88 -1.90 -6.61 -4.04
C LEU A 88 -0.42 -6.28 -3.84
N PHE A 89 -0.10 -4.99 -3.87
CA PHE A 89 1.24 -4.51 -3.59
C PHE A 89 1.20 -3.65 -2.35
N VAL A 90 2.00 -3.99 -1.34
CA VAL A 90 2.07 -3.22 -0.10
C VAL A 90 3.41 -2.51 -0.10
N LEU A 91 3.38 -1.20 -0.24
CA LEU A 91 4.60 -0.42 -0.39
C LEU A 91 4.61 0.81 0.53
N GLY A 92 5.76 1.39 0.69
CA GLY A 92 5.93 2.65 1.39
C GLY A 92 6.44 2.54 2.81
N SER A 93 6.18 1.45 3.50
CA SER A 93 6.62 1.30 4.88
C SER A 93 6.72 -0.17 5.27
N LEU A 94 7.85 -0.52 5.86
CA LEU A 94 8.03 -1.88 6.38
C LEU A 94 7.10 -2.12 7.57
N THR A 95 6.78 -1.06 8.31
CA THR A 95 5.83 -1.17 9.41
C THR A 95 4.46 -1.58 8.90
N LEU A 96 4.02 -0.99 7.79
CA LEU A 96 2.75 -1.36 7.20
C LEU A 96 2.76 -2.81 6.75
N LEU A 97 3.86 -3.24 6.13
CA LEU A 97 3.97 -4.63 5.70
C LEU A 97 3.90 -5.57 6.89
N GLY A 98 4.60 -5.23 7.97
CA GLY A 98 4.56 -6.02 9.19
C GLY A 98 3.16 -6.09 9.80
N GLU A 99 2.44 -4.96 9.82
CA GLU A 99 1.07 -4.92 10.33
C GLU A 99 0.15 -5.78 9.47
N ALA A 100 0.34 -5.73 8.16
CA ALA A 100 -0.47 -6.53 7.25
C ALA A 100 -0.23 -8.02 7.46
N MET A 101 1.01 -8.42 7.55
CA MET A 101 1.35 -9.82 7.71
C MET A 101 0.87 -10.35 9.06
N GLU A 102 1.00 -9.54 10.11
CA GLU A 102 0.51 -9.93 11.42
C GLU A 102 -1.00 -10.07 11.41
N HIS A 103 -1.71 -9.12 10.83
CA HIS A 103 -3.17 -9.13 10.76
C HIS A 103 -3.68 -10.35 9.99
N LEU A 104 -2.96 -10.77 8.96
CA LEU A 104 -3.35 -11.91 8.14
C LEU A 104 -2.81 -13.22 8.67
N SER A 105 -2.11 -13.19 9.80
CA SER A 105 -1.49 -14.36 10.39
C SER A 105 -0.49 -15.02 9.45
N ILE A 106 0.21 -14.20 8.68
CA ILE A 106 1.24 -14.70 7.79
C ILE A 106 2.57 -14.60 8.50
N PRO A 107 3.37 -15.68 8.54
CA PRO A 107 4.67 -15.63 9.20
C PRO A 107 5.56 -14.59 8.55
N VAL A 108 6.28 -13.84 9.36
CA VAL A 108 7.22 -12.87 8.83
C VAL A 108 8.58 -13.52 8.83
N PHE A 109 9.12 -13.73 7.66
CA PHE A 109 10.44 -14.31 7.54
C PHE A 109 11.42 -13.21 7.25
N PRO A 110 12.58 -13.34 7.78
CA PRO A 110 13.56 -12.31 7.60
C PRO A 110 14.08 -12.50 6.27
N THR A 111 13.79 -12.33 5.41
CA THR A 111 13.99 -12.72 4.48
C THR A 111 14.30 -12.51 3.36
N LEU A 112 13.80 -11.79 2.87
CA LEU A 112 14.02 -11.50 1.70
C LEU A 112 15.28 -10.98 1.50
N ASP A 113 15.75 -10.28 2.33
CA ASP A 113 16.99 -9.68 2.24
C ASP A 113 17.88 -10.42 3.02
N SER A 114 17.52 -11.28 3.70
CA SER A 114 18.33 -11.92 4.53
C SER A 114 18.64 -13.11 3.85
N PRO A 115 19.75 -13.50 3.98
CA PRO A 115 20.20 -14.62 3.47
C PRO A 115 19.52 -15.57 4.22
N ALA A 116 18.83 -15.94 4.07
CA ALA A 116 18.26 -16.74 4.72
C ALA A 116 18.89 -17.33 5.53
N PRO A 117 18.60 -17.47 6.30
CA PRO A 117 19.25 -18.20 7.22
C PRO A 117 19.64 -19.42 6.76
#